data_9484656bfc9757e6133a5e9dd78debed
#
_entry.id   9484656bfc9757e6133a5e9dd78debed
#
_cell.length_a   1.000
_cell.length_b   1.000
_cell.length_c   1.000
_cell.angle_alpha   90.00
_cell.angle_beta   90.00
_cell.angle_gamma   90.00
#
_symmetry.space_group_name_H-M   'P 1'
#
loop_
_entity.id
_entity.type
_entity.pdbx_description
1 polymer ?
#
loop_
_entity_poly.entity_id
_entity_poly.type
_entity_poly.pdbx_seq_one_letter_code
_entity_poly.pdbx_strand_id
1 'polypeptide(L)'
;MAKSPVAIIILDGFGWRPVVEGNAVAQAKKPNFDRYYNEFPHTTLKASGLDVGLPDGQMGNSEVGHTNIGAGRIVYQSLTRIDKAIQEGEFESNPALNGAFNHVKENGSALHLFGLLSDGGVHSHINHLLALVETAKAKGIDKVYIHAFMDGRDVDPKAGPSYIKTLEDKLAEVGVGEIATVSGRYYAMDRDKRWERVKLAYDAIAHSEGPQFESAQAVIEDSYAKDVTDEFVIPSVIVKDGKPVAKVEDNDAIIFFNFRPDRAIQLSNAFTDKEWTNFDRGARATNVKFVTMTLYNPSVDAEVAFPPIPMTNVLGEVLSKAGLAQLRIAETEKYPHVTFFMNGGRNEEFPGENRILIPSPKVATYDLKPEMSAYEVGDALYNSIINDENDAIILNFANPDMVGHSGMLEPTIKAIEAVDENLGKVVDAILAKGGSAIIFADHGNSETMITPEGTPHTAHTTVPVPVIVTKKGVTLREGGRLADVAPTMLDLLNVEKPEEMTGESLIEK
;
A
#
# COMPACT_ATOMS: atom_id res chain seq x y z
N MET A 1 20.35 36.57 -0.71
CA MET A 1 19.19 37.25 -1.34
C MET A 1 17.96 36.81 -0.59
N ALA A 2 16.98 37.68 -0.41
CA ALA A 2 15.71 37.29 0.20
C ALA A 2 15.06 36.18 -0.65
N LYS A 3 14.58 35.14 -0.04
CA LYS A 3 13.90 34.03 -0.69
C LYS A 3 12.39 34.24 -0.69
N SER A 4 11.72 33.83 -1.76
CA SER A 4 10.26 33.76 -1.86
C SER A 4 9.84 32.29 -1.82
N PRO A 5 9.73 31.68 -0.61
CA PRO A 5 9.58 30.25 -0.48
C PRO A 5 8.22 29.78 -0.99
N VAL A 6 8.20 28.56 -1.55
CA VAL A 6 6.97 27.83 -1.85
C VAL A 6 6.84 26.68 -0.85
N ALA A 7 5.67 26.59 -0.21
CA ALA A 7 5.42 25.58 0.82
C ALA A 7 4.29 24.62 0.44
N ILE A 8 4.49 23.34 0.72
CA ILE A 8 3.45 22.33 0.86
C ILE A 8 3.14 22.24 2.36
N ILE A 9 1.90 22.50 2.74
CA ILE A 9 1.43 22.43 4.13
C ILE A 9 0.31 21.40 4.20
N ILE A 10 0.60 20.29 4.87
CA ILE A 10 -0.31 19.15 5.01
C ILE A 10 -0.99 19.24 6.37
N LEU A 11 -2.32 19.37 6.35
CA LEU A 11 -3.18 19.25 7.53
C LEU A 11 -3.65 17.80 7.61
N ASP A 12 -2.83 16.94 8.23
CA ASP A 12 -3.03 15.49 8.20
C ASP A 12 -4.41 15.07 8.72
N GLY A 13 -5.16 14.29 7.95
CA GLY A 13 -6.48 13.82 8.33
C GLY A 13 -7.62 14.87 8.28
N PHE A 14 -7.39 16.04 7.67
CA PHE A 14 -8.36 17.12 7.58
C PHE A 14 -9.24 16.97 6.33
N GLY A 15 -10.24 16.09 6.38
CA GLY A 15 -11.16 15.84 5.27
C GLY A 15 -12.21 16.94 5.04
N TRP A 16 -12.87 16.89 3.90
CA TRP A 16 -13.94 17.83 3.52
C TRP A 16 -15.31 17.14 3.50
N ARG A 17 -16.22 17.60 4.36
CA ARG A 17 -17.60 17.12 4.42
C ARG A 17 -18.55 18.28 4.77
N PRO A 18 -19.68 18.45 4.05
CA PRO A 18 -20.60 19.59 4.30
C PRO A 18 -21.44 19.43 5.58
N VAL A 19 -21.56 18.22 6.14
CA VAL A 19 -22.35 17.94 7.35
C VAL A 19 -21.58 18.43 8.59
N VAL A 20 -22.24 19.18 9.47
CA VAL A 20 -21.62 19.76 10.67
C VAL A 20 -21.63 18.81 11.85
N GLU A 21 -22.69 18.01 11.99
CA GLU A 21 -22.82 17.05 13.09
C GLU A 21 -21.71 16.00 13.05
N GLY A 22 -21.03 15.80 14.18
CA GLY A 22 -19.90 14.88 14.29
C GLY A 22 -18.70 15.24 13.43
N ASN A 23 -18.57 16.50 12.98
CA ASN A 23 -17.52 16.99 12.12
C ASN A 23 -16.65 18.02 12.88
N ALA A 24 -15.47 17.59 13.34
CA ALA A 24 -14.57 18.46 14.09
C ALA A 24 -14.03 19.61 13.19
N VAL A 25 -13.80 19.34 11.91
CA VAL A 25 -13.32 20.36 10.94
C VAL A 25 -14.34 21.48 10.79
N ALA A 26 -15.61 21.14 10.66
CA ALA A 26 -16.67 22.14 10.49
C ALA A 26 -16.95 22.93 11.78
N GLN A 27 -16.76 22.30 12.96
CA GLN A 27 -17.09 22.92 14.26
C GLN A 27 -15.92 23.71 14.87
N ALA A 28 -14.70 23.43 14.48
CA ALA A 28 -13.54 24.13 14.98
C ALA A 28 -13.51 25.61 14.54
N LYS A 29 -13.07 26.49 15.44
CA LYS A 29 -12.77 27.89 15.13
C LYS A 29 -11.42 27.95 14.40
N LYS A 30 -11.47 28.14 13.11
CA LYS A 30 -10.30 28.14 12.22
C LYS A 30 -10.23 29.39 11.33
N PRO A 31 -10.15 30.59 11.95
CA PRO A 31 -10.25 31.84 11.23
C PRO A 31 -9.15 32.04 10.15
N ASN A 32 -7.97 31.45 10.35
CA ASN A 32 -6.88 31.56 9.38
C ASN A 32 -7.14 30.69 8.15
N PHE A 33 -7.52 29.42 8.35
CA PHE A 33 -7.91 28.54 7.25
C PHE A 33 -9.09 29.14 6.47
N ASP A 34 -10.15 29.59 7.16
CA ASP A 34 -11.33 30.19 6.54
C ASP A 34 -10.98 31.44 5.76
N ARG A 35 -10.05 32.28 6.26
CA ARG A 35 -9.55 33.45 5.55
C ARG A 35 -8.85 33.07 4.25
N TYR A 36 -7.89 32.11 4.30
CA TYR A 36 -7.18 31.68 3.09
C TYR A 36 -8.13 31.02 2.09
N TYR A 37 -9.09 30.22 2.57
CA TYR A 37 -10.10 29.61 1.72
C TYR A 37 -10.96 30.63 0.99
N ASN A 38 -11.31 31.73 1.64
CA ASN A 38 -12.10 32.79 1.03
C ASN A 38 -11.30 33.76 0.14
N GLU A 39 -10.02 33.98 0.42
CA GLU A 39 -9.17 34.94 -0.28
C GLU A 39 -8.43 34.37 -1.49
N PHE A 40 -8.21 33.07 -1.52
CA PHE A 40 -7.39 32.41 -2.53
C PHE A 40 -8.13 31.32 -3.31
N PRO A 41 -7.65 30.97 -4.51
CA PRO A 41 -8.17 29.83 -5.28
C PRO A 41 -8.12 28.55 -4.47
N HIS A 42 -9.23 27.81 -4.49
CA HIS A 42 -9.38 26.55 -3.76
C HIS A 42 -10.24 25.56 -4.53
N THR A 43 -10.07 24.29 -4.25
CA THR A 43 -10.88 23.18 -4.77
C THR A 43 -10.76 21.99 -3.80
N THR A 44 -11.05 20.79 -4.26
CA THR A 44 -10.83 19.55 -3.51
C THR A 44 -9.94 18.60 -4.29
N LEU A 45 -9.22 17.73 -3.56
CA LEU A 45 -8.42 16.64 -4.11
C LEU A 45 -9.03 15.29 -3.75
N LYS A 46 -8.90 14.34 -4.64
CA LYS A 46 -9.17 12.93 -4.37
C LYS A 46 -7.97 12.33 -3.63
N ALA A 47 -8.26 11.68 -2.49
CA ALA A 47 -7.26 11.18 -1.55
C ALA A 47 -7.50 9.72 -1.13
N SER A 48 -8.30 8.96 -1.89
CA SER A 48 -8.67 7.58 -1.56
C SER A 48 -8.80 6.72 -2.82
N GLY A 49 -8.90 5.42 -2.64
CA GLY A 49 -9.14 4.46 -3.71
C GLY A 49 -8.11 4.52 -4.84
N LEU A 50 -8.56 4.32 -6.06
CA LEU A 50 -7.72 4.26 -7.26
C LEU A 50 -6.91 5.54 -7.52
N ASP A 51 -7.41 6.69 -7.08
CA ASP A 51 -6.73 7.99 -7.24
C ASP A 51 -5.44 8.12 -6.41
N VAL A 52 -5.21 7.20 -5.49
CA VAL A 52 -3.96 7.08 -4.70
C VAL A 52 -3.30 5.69 -4.81
N GLY A 53 -3.76 4.86 -5.74
CA GLY A 53 -3.20 3.53 -6.00
C GLY A 53 -3.65 2.44 -5.04
N LEU A 54 -4.76 2.67 -4.33
CA LEU A 54 -5.45 1.69 -3.48
C LEU A 54 -6.63 1.07 -4.22
N PRO A 55 -7.18 -0.07 -3.76
CA PRO A 55 -8.43 -0.61 -4.26
C PRO A 55 -9.56 0.42 -4.23
N ASP A 56 -10.53 0.29 -5.16
CA ASP A 56 -11.68 1.18 -5.21
C ASP A 56 -12.45 1.19 -3.87
N GLY A 57 -12.86 2.38 -3.43
CA GLY A 57 -13.56 2.56 -2.15
C GLY A 57 -12.71 2.41 -0.90
N GLN A 58 -11.42 2.10 -1.00
CA GLN A 58 -10.54 2.03 0.17
C GLN A 58 -10.12 3.42 0.62
N MET A 59 -10.22 3.69 1.92
CA MET A 59 -9.76 4.94 2.52
C MET A 59 -8.26 5.14 2.33
N GLY A 60 -7.84 6.39 2.11
CA GLY A 60 -6.42 6.78 2.07
C GLY A 60 -5.76 6.65 3.45
N ASN A 61 -4.44 6.79 3.46
CA ASN A 61 -3.63 6.85 4.67
C ASN A 61 -2.39 7.72 4.42
N SER A 62 -1.71 8.10 5.50
CA SER A 62 -0.58 9.03 5.41
C SER A 62 0.60 8.46 4.62
N GLU A 63 0.90 7.16 4.73
CA GLU A 63 2.00 6.54 3.99
C GLU A 63 1.78 6.61 2.48
N VAL A 64 0.61 6.15 2.03
CA VAL A 64 0.21 6.18 0.62
C VAL A 64 0.06 7.62 0.12
N GLY A 65 -0.59 8.48 0.89
CA GLY A 65 -0.79 9.90 0.55
C GLY A 65 0.52 10.62 0.31
N HIS A 66 1.45 10.58 1.28
CA HIS A 66 2.75 11.24 1.16
C HIS A 66 3.63 10.65 0.05
N THR A 67 3.55 9.32 -0.18
CA THR A 67 4.24 8.69 -1.32
C THR A 67 3.74 9.24 -2.65
N ASN A 68 2.42 9.35 -2.85
CA ASN A 68 1.84 9.91 -4.08
C ASN A 68 2.18 11.40 -4.25
N ILE A 69 2.13 12.19 -3.17
CA ILE A 69 2.50 13.61 -3.18
C ILE A 69 3.95 13.77 -3.62
N GLY A 70 4.88 13.07 -2.97
CA GLY A 70 6.30 13.16 -3.27
C GLY A 70 6.69 12.62 -4.65
N ALA A 71 6.00 11.58 -5.11
CA ALA A 71 6.23 10.98 -6.42
C ALA A 71 5.65 11.81 -7.59
N GLY A 72 4.67 12.69 -7.33
CA GLY A 72 3.96 13.41 -8.38
C GLY A 72 3.24 12.50 -9.37
N ARG A 73 2.90 11.29 -8.95
CA ARG A 73 2.21 10.25 -9.74
C ARG A 73 1.44 9.31 -8.83
N ILE A 74 0.46 8.59 -9.40
CA ILE A 74 -0.19 7.51 -8.65
C ILE A 74 0.80 6.36 -8.47
N VAL A 75 1.05 5.99 -7.22
CA VAL A 75 1.87 4.84 -6.85
C VAL A 75 0.95 3.70 -6.46
N TYR A 76 0.75 2.78 -7.38
CA TYR A 76 -0.14 1.64 -7.16
C TYR A 76 0.44 0.68 -6.13
N GLN A 77 -0.35 0.35 -5.11
CA GLN A 77 -0.04 -0.74 -4.18
C GLN A 77 -0.09 -2.08 -4.91
N SER A 78 0.61 -3.09 -4.40
CA SER A 78 0.78 -4.36 -5.12
C SER A 78 -0.54 -4.99 -5.58
N LEU A 79 -1.56 -5.02 -4.71
CA LEU A 79 -2.88 -5.54 -5.06
C LEU A 79 -3.46 -4.81 -6.28
N THR A 80 -3.58 -3.48 -6.18
CA THR A 80 -4.17 -2.63 -7.22
C THR A 80 -3.35 -2.67 -8.52
N ARG A 81 -2.01 -2.72 -8.40
CA ARG A 81 -1.11 -2.84 -9.56
C ARG A 81 -1.36 -4.13 -10.34
N ILE A 82 -1.50 -5.25 -9.63
CA ILE A 82 -1.76 -6.56 -10.24
C ILE A 82 -3.18 -6.61 -10.82
N ASP A 83 -4.18 -6.11 -10.08
CA ASP A 83 -5.56 -6.02 -10.58
C ASP A 83 -5.64 -5.22 -11.89
N LYS A 84 -4.95 -4.08 -11.94
CA LYS A 84 -4.85 -3.25 -13.14
C LYS A 84 -4.18 -4.00 -14.29
N ALA A 85 -3.08 -4.68 -14.03
CA ALA A 85 -2.38 -5.49 -15.02
C ALA A 85 -3.26 -6.62 -15.60
N ILE A 86 -4.10 -7.23 -14.77
CA ILE A 86 -5.10 -8.23 -15.24
C ILE A 86 -6.13 -7.57 -16.16
N GLN A 87 -6.70 -6.43 -15.74
CA GLN A 87 -7.72 -5.70 -16.51
C GLN A 87 -7.20 -5.21 -17.87
N GLU A 88 -5.91 -4.83 -17.93
CA GLU A 88 -5.24 -4.35 -19.14
C GLU A 88 -4.65 -5.48 -20.00
N GLY A 89 -4.80 -6.76 -19.58
CA GLY A 89 -4.30 -7.92 -20.31
C GLY A 89 -2.79 -8.11 -20.23
N GLU A 90 -2.12 -7.48 -19.28
CA GLU A 90 -0.66 -7.54 -19.14
C GLU A 90 -0.15 -8.91 -18.67
N PHE A 91 -0.99 -9.77 -18.05
CA PHE A 91 -0.60 -11.13 -17.68
C PHE A 91 -0.12 -11.94 -18.87
N GLU A 92 -0.76 -11.77 -20.02
CA GLU A 92 -0.40 -12.48 -21.25
C GLU A 92 0.96 -12.05 -21.83
N SER A 93 1.40 -10.82 -21.53
CA SER A 93 2.66 -10.24 -22.01
C SER A 93 3.74 -10.17 -20.93
N ASN A 94 3.42 -10.46 -19.66
CA ASN A 94 4.38 -10.38 -18.55
C ASN A 94 5.58 -11.32 -18.76
N PRO A 95 6.83 -10.81 -18.77
CA PRO A 95 8.00 -11.62 -19.13
C PRO A 95 8.24 -12.82 -18.20
N ALA A 96 8.10 -12.65 -16.88
CA ALA A 96 8.34 -13.72 -15.91
C ALA A 96 7.26 -14.80 -15.98
N LEU A 97 5.97 -14.40 -16.08
CA LEU A 97 4.87 -15.35 -16.27
C LEU A 97 5.03 -16.12 -17.58
N ASN A 98 5.31 -15.43 -18.69
CA ASN A 98 5.59 -16.08 -19.97
C ASN A 98 6.81 -17.00 -19.90
N GLY A 99 7.82 -16.63 -19.15
CA GLY A 99 8.98 -17.49 -18.89
C GLY A 99 8.57 -18.83 -18.28
N ALA A 100 7.66 -18.82 -17.29
CA ALA A 100 7.14 -20.04 -16.69
C ALA A 100 6.28 -20.85 -17.69
N PHE A 101 5.36 -20.21 -18.40
CA PHE A 101 4.51 -20.88 -19.40
C PHE A 101 5.31 -21.50 -20.53
N ASN A 102 6.30 -20.80 -21.08
CA ASN A 102 7.17 -21.31 -22.13
C ASN A 102 8.00 -22.49 -21.64
N HIS A 103 8.55 -22.39 -20.44
CA HIS A 103 9.35 -23.46 -19.84
C HIS A 103 8.53 -24.77 -19.73
N VAL A 104 7.30 -24.69 -19.25
CA VAL A 104 6.38 -25.85 -19.17
C VAL A 104 6.06 -26.42 -20.55
N LYS A 105 5.81 -25.57 -21.53
CA LYS A 105 5.51 -26.01 -22.92
C LYS A 105 6.70 -26.71 -23.57
N GLU A 106 7.87 -26.14 -23.44
CA GLU A 106 9.10 -26.67 -24.04
C GLU A 106 9.48 -28.04 -23.46
N ASN A 107 9.17 -28.25 -22.18
CA ASN A 107 9.49 -29.50 -21.48
C ASN A 107 8.31 -30.49 -21.42
N GLY A 108 7.09 -30.10 -21.84
CA GLY A 108 5.90 -30.93 -21.71
C GLY A 108 5.52 -31.24 -20.25
N SER A 109 5.95 -30.38 -19.32
CA SER A 109 5.87 -30.54 -17.87
C SER A 109 4.62 -29.85 -17.28
N ALA A 110 4.57 -29.63 -15.98
CA ALA A 110 3.42 -29.09 -15.28
C ALA A 110 3.67 -27.67 -14.73
N LEU A 111 2.60 -26.89 -14.66
CA LEU A 111 2.56 -25.59 -13.97
C LEU A 111 1.92 -25.78 -12.58
N HIS A 112 2.62 -25.38 -11.55
CA HIS A 112 2.15 -25.35 -10.17
C HIS A 112 1.86 -23.91 -9.73
N LEU A 113 0.65 -23.66 -9.21
CA LEU A 113 0.23 -22.37 -8.67
C LEU A 113 -0.02 -22.55 -7.19
N PHE A 114 0.69 -21.79 -6.34
CA PHE A 114 0.40 -21.83 -4.92
C PHE A 114 0.41 -20.44 -4.26
N GLY A 115 -0.36 -20.33 -3.21
CA GLY A 115 -0.58 -19.13 -2.46
C GLY A 115 -1.86 -19.14 -1.65
N LEU A 116 -2.14 -18.06 -0.97
CA LEU A 116 -3.28 -17.89 -0.07
C LEU A 116 -4.59 -17.76 -0.86
N LEU A 117 -5.52 -18.66 -0.61
CA LEU A 117 -6.81 -18.75 -1.32
C LEU A 117 -7.90 -17.97 -0.56
N SER A 118 -7.97 -16.68 -0.75
CA SER A 118 -9.02 -15.80 -0.23
C SER A 118 -9.11 -14.49 -1.03
N ASP A 119 -10.11 -13.68 -0.73
CA ASP A 119 -10.28 -12.31 -1.23
C ASP A 119 -9.87 -11.26 -0.18
N GLY A 120 -9.21 -11.65 0.89
CA GLY A 120 -8.80 -10.75 1.97
C GLY A 120 -7.89 -9.61 1.53
N GLY A 121 -7.14 -9.78 0.43
CA GLY A 121 -6.36 -8.71 -0.18
C GLY A 121 -5.15 -8.24 0.63
N VAL A 122 -4.74 -9.00 1.65
CA VAL A 122 -3.58 -8.66 2.51
C VAL A 122 -2.30 -9.30 1.97
N HIS A 123 -2.33 -10.57 1.64
CA HIS A 123 -1.18 -11.33 1.12
C HIS A 123 -1.32 -11.74 -0.34
N SER A 124 -2.56 -11.93 -0.77
CA SER A 124 -2.93 -12.42 -2.10
C SER A 124 -4.36 -11.98 -2.40
N HIS A 125 -4.82 -12.29 -3.61
CA HIS A 125 -6.23 -12.21 -3.94
C HIS A 125 -6.61 -13.37 -4.87
N ILE A 126 -7.76 -14.01 -4.62
CA ILE A 126 -8.24 -15.16 -5.41
C ILE A 126 -8.32 -14.83 -6.90
N ASN A 127 -8.72 -13.60 -7.28
CA ASN A 127 -8.81 -13.17 -8.66
C ASN A 127 -7.47 -13.25 -9.41
N HIS A 128 -6.34 -13.09 -8.72
CA HIS A 128 -5.01 -13.26 -9.32
C HIS A 128 -4.75 -14.72 -9.71
N LEU A 129 -5.14 -15.66 -8.84
CA LEU A 129 -5.07 -17.09 -9.16
C LEU A 129 -5.98 -17.44 -10.35
N LEU A 130 -7.22 -16.97 -10.35
CA LEU A 130 -8.17 -17.23 -11.44
C LEU A 130 -7.64 -16.69 -12.78
N ALA A 131 -7.06 -15.48 -12.77
CA ALA A 131 -6.43 -14.90 -13.95
C ALA A 131 -5.21 -15.71 -14.44
N LEU A 132 -4.39 -16.26 -13.52
CA LEU A 132 -3.29 -17.15 -13.90
C LEU A 132 -3.78 -18.44 -14.56
N VAL A 133 -4.87 -19.03 -14.07
CA VAL A 133 -5.48 -20.22 -14.68
C VAL A 133 -5.99 -19.93 -16.09
N GLU A 134 -6.70 -18.80 -16.28
CA GLU A 134 -7.19 -18.36 -17.58
C GLU A 134 -6.03 -18.12 -18.56
N THR A 135 -4.98 -17.42 -18.09
CA THR A 135 -3.79 -17.15 -18.90
C THR A 135 -3.07 -18.45 -19.27
N ALA A 136 -2.90 -19.39 -18.34
CA ALA A 136 -2.31 -20.70 -18.62
C ALA A 136 -3.08 -21.44 -19.70
N LYS A 137 -4.42 -21.45 -19.63
CA LYS A 137 -5.27 -22.05 -20.68
C LYS A 137 -5.10 -21.37 -22.02
N ALA A 138 -5.12 -20.03 -22.05
CA ALA A 138 -4.91 -19.25 -23.28
C ALA A 138 -3.53 -19.53 -23.92
N LYS A 139 -2.52 -19.80 -23.09
CA LYS A 139 -1.18 -20.21 -23.54
C LYS A 139 -1.07 -21.70 -23.93
N GLY A 140 -2.13 -22.48 -23.79
CA GLY A 140 -2.16 -23.90 -24.15
C GLY A 140 -1.44 -24.79 -23.15
N ILE A 141 -1.49 -24.46 -21.86
CA ILE A 141 -0.98 -25.29 -20.77
C ILE A 141 -2.13 -26.20 -20.31
N ASP A 142 -1.96 -27.50 -20.39
CA ASP A 142 -3.00 -28.48 -20.02
C ASP A 142 -2.78 -29.10 -18.62
N LYS A 143 -1.55 -29.04 -18.08
CA LYS A 143 -1.20 -29.55 -16.75
C LYS A 143 -1.01 -28.37 -15.79
N VAL A 144 -2.07 -28.01 -15.09
CA VAL A 144 -2.06 -26.91 -14.10
C VAL A 144 -2.52 -27.48 -12.76
N TYR A 145 -1.71 -27.34 -11.73
CA TYR A 145 -1.99 -27.84 -10.39
C TYR A 145 -1.97 -26.74 -9.37
N ILE A 146 -2.99 -26.70 -8.50
CA ILE A 146 -3.12 -25.68 -7.47
C ILE A 146 -2.81 -26.27 -6.11
N HIS A 147 -1.96 -25.57 -5.38
CA HIS A 147 -1.66 -25.84 -3.97
C HIS A 147 -2.29 -24.72 -3.15
N ALA A 148 -3.50 -24.96 -2.63
CA ALA A 148 -4.31 -23.95 -1.97
C ALA A 148 -3.91 -23.78 -0.51
N PHE A 149 -3.54 -22.54 -0.11
CA PHE A 149 -3.32 -22.19 1.29
C PHE A 149 -4.58 -21.54 1.84
N MET A 150 -5.12 -22.11 2.94
CA MET A 150 -6.35 -21.64 3.55
C MET A 150 -6.06 -20.49 4.51
N ASP A 151 -6.90 -19.47 4.49
CA ASP A 151 -6.68 -18.20 5.19
C ASP A 151 -7.19 -18.23 6.63
N GLY A 152 -8.45 -17.98 6.85
CA GLY A 152 -9.10 -17.97 8.17
C GLY A 152 -8.57 -16.91 9.15
N ARG A 153 -7.77 -15.96 8.69
CA ARG A 153 -7.19 -14.88 9.50
C ARG A 153 -7.49 -13.49 8.94
N ASP A 154 -7.33 -13.28 7.64
CA ASP A 154 -7.64 -12.05 6.95
C ASP A 154 -9.10 -12.03 6.46
N VAL A 155 -9.78 -13.16 6.55
CA VAL A 155 -11.20 -13.41 6.28
C VAL A 155 -11.78 -14.27 7.41
N ASP A 156 -13.09 -14.58 7.34
CA ASP A 156 -13.76 -15.42 8.34
C ASP A 156 -13.02 -16.76 8.51
N PRO A 157 -12.83 -17.23 9.76
CA PRO A 157 -12.10 -18.46 10.07
C PRO A 157 -12.63 -19.75 9.42
N LYS A 158 -13.84 -19.74 8.91
CA LYS A 158 -14.51 -20.87 8.25
C LYS A 158 -15.03 -20.54 6.84
N ALA A 159 -14.43 -19.55 6.16
CA ALA A 159 -14.78 -19.19 4.77
C ALA A 159 -14.22 -20.14 3.71
N GLY A 160 -13.31 -21.04 4.07
CA GLY A 160 -12.60 -21.94 3.16
C GLY A 160 -13.46 -22.68 2.14
N PRO A 161 -14.59 -23.29 2.54
CA PRO A 161 -15.46 -23.99 1.58
C PRO A 161 -15.94 -23.13 0.43
N SER A 162 -16.23 -21.84 0.66
CA SER A 162 -16.70 -20.93 -0.38
C SER A 162 -15.59 -20.60 -1.37
N TYR A 163 -14.36 -20.39 -0.91
CA TYR A 163 -13.23 -20.11 -1.80
C TYR A 163 -12.81 -21.33 -2.61
N ILE A 164 -12.83 -22.54 -2.01
CA ILE A 164 -12.58 -23.80 -2.73
C ILE A 164 -13.64 -23.95 -3.83
N LYS A 165 -14.92 -23.75 -3.49
CA LYS A 165 -16.01 -23.84 -4.49
C LYS A 165 -15.82 -22.83 -5.64
N THR A 166 -15.50 -21.58 -5.33
CA THR A 166 -15.24 -20.54 -6.33
C THR A 166 -14.10 -20.96 -7.26
N LEU A 167 -13.03 -21.53 -6.71
CA LEU A 167 -11.92 -22.03 -7.51
C LEU A 167 -12.34 -23.22 -8.37
N GLU A 168 -12.98 -24.23 -7.81
CA GLU A 168 -13.45 -25.43 -8.53
C GLU A 168 -14.41 -25.09 -9.67
N ASP A 169 -15.36 -24.17 -9.43
CA ASP A 169 -16.29 -23.68 -10.45
C ASP A 169 -15.52 -23.01 -11.62
N LYS A 170 -14.49 -22.23 -11.31
CA LYS A 170 -13.65 -21.60 -12.33
C LYS A 170 -12.80 -22.59 -13.10
N LEU A 171 -12.18 -23.56 -12.42
CA LEU A 171 -11.42 -24.62 -13.08
C LEU A 171 -12.30 -25.43 -14.05
N ALA A 172 -13.54 -25.71 -13.65
CA ALA A 172 -14.52 -26.39 -14.51
C ALA A 172 -14.93 -25.52 -15.72
N GLU A 173 -15.16 -24.22 -15.52
CA GLU A 173 -15.47 -23.26 -16.58
C GLU A 173 -14.34 -23.17 -17.62
N VAL A 174 -13.10 -22.97 -17.16
CA VAL A 174 -11.91 -22.82 -18.02
C VAL A 174 -11.50 -24.15 -18.66
N GLY A 175 -11.83 -25.26 -18.02
CA GLY A 175 -11.53 -26.62 -18.50
C GLY A 175 -10.05 -26.99 -18.35
N VAL A 176 -9.35 -26.42 -17.35
CA VAL A 176 -7.98 -26.78 -16.99
C VAL A 176 -7.75 -26.49 -15.51
N GLY A 177 -6.87 -27.29 -14.91
CA GLY A 177 -6.42 -27.14 -13.53
C GLY A 177 -7.12 -28.09 -12.56
N GLU A 178 -6.35 -28.52 -11.54
CA GLU A 178 -6.80 -29.38 -10.47
C GLU A 178 -6.16 -28.96 -9.15
N ILE A 179 -6.90 -29.07 -8.04
CA ILE A 179 -6.32 -28.85 -6.70
C ILE A 179 -5.52 -30.09 -6.32
N ALA A 180 -4.24 -29.94 -6.03
CA ALA A 180 -3.34 -31.03 -5.68
C ALA A 180 -3.09 -31.13 -4.17
N THR A 181 -3.05 -30.00 -3.46
CA THR A 181 -2.88 -29.98 -1.99
C THR A 181 -3.70 -28.85 -1.37
N VAL A 182 -4.07 -29.02 -0.10
CA VAL A 182 -4.71 -28.02 0.75
C VAL A 182 -3.94 -27.91 2.04
N SER A 183 -3.59 -26.70 2.45
CA SER A 183 -2.78 -26.45 3.66
C SER A 183 -3.22 -25.15 4.33
N GLY A 184 -3.36 -25.14 5.64
CA GLY A 184 -3.55 -23.89 6.37
C GLY A 184 -2.32 -22.98 6.27
N ARG A 185 -2.55 -21.67 6.26
CA ARG A 185 -1.46 -20.66 6.22
C ARG A 185 -0.50 -20.76 7.40
N TYR A 186 -0.93 -21.31 8.51
CA TYR A 186 -0.09 -21.58 9.68
C TYR A 186 1.14 -22.40 9.33
N TYR A 187 1.02 -23.32 8.36
CA TYR A 187 2.11 -24.18 7.88
C TYR A 187 2.81 -23.57 6.65
N ALA A 188 2.05 -23.26 5.62
CA ALA A 188 2.60 -22.85 4.33
C ALA A 188 3.12 -21.39 4.31
N MET A 189 2.72 -20.58 5.27
CA MET A 189 3.03 -19.15 5.32
C MET A 189 3.64 -18.74 6.67
N ASP A 190 4.45 -19.62 7.27
CA ASP A 190 5.21 -19.27 8.47
C ASP A 190 6.25 -18.18 8.16
N ARG A 191 6.47 -17.27 9.12
CA ARG A 191 7.51 -16.22 9.06
C ARG A 191 8.41 -16.20 10.30
N ASP A 192 8.22 -17.20 11.20
CA ASP A 192 8.86 -17.25 12.51
C ASP A 192 9.94 -18.35 12.59
N LYS A 193 10.39 -18.85 11.42
CA LYS A 193 11.40 -19.93 11.30
C LYS A 193 11.00 -21.22 12.03
N ARG A 194 9.71 -21.50 12.06
CA ARG A 194 9.15 -22.75 12.56
C ARG A 194 9.22 -23.79 11.44
N TRP A 195 10.43 -24.29 11.23
CA TRP A 195 10.76 -25.14 10.08
C TRP A 195 9.98 -26.45 10.05
N GLU A 196 9.57 -26.96 11.22
CA GLU A 196 8.67 -28.10 11.35
C GLU A 196 7.31 -27.87 10.67
N ARG A 197 6.81 -26.63 10.66
CA ARG A 197 5.57 -26.25 9.96
C ARG A 197 5.79 -26.14 8.46
N VAL A 198 6.82 -25.41 8.06
CA VAL A 198 7.18 -25.22 6.65
C VAL A 198 7.44 -26.54 5.96
N LYS A 199 8.11 -27.47 6.64
CA LYS A 199 8.41 -28.82 6.13
C LYS A 199 7.14 -29.60 5.77
N LEU A 200 6.10 -29.56 6.60
CA LEU A 200 4.86 -30.27 6.30
C LEU A 200 4.20 -29.77 5.00
N ALA A 201 4.17 -28.46 4.80
CA ALA A 201 3.65 -27.88 3.56
C ALA A 201 4.56 -28.20 2.36
N TYR A 202 5.89 -28.12 2.55
CA TYR A 202 6.86 -28.49 1.52
C TYR A 202 6.71 -29.96 1.11
N ASP A 203 6.64 -30.89 2.06
CA ASP A 203 6.54 -32.34 1.80
C ASP A 203 5.23 -32.70 1.06
N ALA A 204 4.13 -32.03 1.41
CA ALA A 204 2.86 -32.20 0.69
C ALA A 204 2.97 -31.77 -0.78
N ILE A 205 3.62 -30.64 -1.05
CA ILE A 205 3.76 -30.07 -2.41
C ILE A 205 4.84 -30.82 -3.21
N ALA A 206 6.01 -31.05 -2.61
CA ALA A 206 7.18 -31.60 -3.31
C ALA A 206 7.16 -33.12 -3.41
N HIS A 207 6.54 -33.81 -2.46
CA HIS A 207 6.61 -35.28 -2.34
C HIS A 207 5.25 -35.99 -2.29
N SER A 208 4.15 -35.23 -2.24
CA SER A 208 2.79 -35.77 -1.99
C SER A 208 2.73 -36.54 -0.66
N GLU A 209 3.44 -36.05 0.35
CA GLU A 209 3.46 -36.64 1.70
C GLU A 209 2.51 -35.88 2.62
N GLY A 210 1.60 -36.59 3.26
CA GLY A 210 0.61 -36.03 4.20
C GLY A 210 -0.69 -36.85 4.21
N PRO A 211 -1.68 -36.43 5.02
CA PRO A 211 -3.03 -37.00 4.98
C PRO A 211 -3.61 -36.92 3.56
N GLN A 212 -4.31 -37.98 3.15
CA GLN A 212 -4.86 -38.10 1.80
C GLN A 212 -6.37 -37.98 1.80
N PHE A 213 -6.92 -37.20 0.84
CA PHE A 213 -8.35 -37.00 0.68
C PHE A 213 -8.73 -36.98 -0.80
N GLU A 214 -9.98 -37.34 -1.12
CA GLU A 214 -10.45 -37.39 -2.50
C GLU A 214 -10.89 -36.03 -3.07
N SER A 215 -11.01 -35.01 -2.23
CA SER A 215 -11.34 -33.65 -2.64
C SER A 215 -10.85 -32.62 -1.65
N ALA A 216 -10.70 -31.37 -2.10
CA ALA A 216 -10.36 -30.25 -1.26
C ALA A 216 -11.45 -29.97 -0.20
N GLN A 217 -12.72 -30.14 -0.55
CA GLN A 217 -13.84 -30.00 0.39
C GLN A 217 -13.74 -31.04 1.53
N ALA A 218 -13.39 -32.28 1.22
CA ALA A 218 -13.22 -33.35 2.22
C ALA A 218 -12.11 -33.02 3.24
N VAL A 219 -11.03 -32.34 2.82
CA VAL A 219 -9.99 -31.86 3.74
C VAL A 219 -10.57 -30.89 4.76
N ILE A 220 -11.37 -29.93 4.30
CA ILE A 220 -11.96 -28.90 5.17
C ILE A 220 -13.02 -29.49 6.11
N GLU A 221 -13.86 -30.40 5.59
CA GLU A 221 -14.87 -31.09 6.40
C GLU A 221 -14.23 -31.91 7.53
N ASP A 222 -13.17 -32.66 7.23
CA ASP A 222 -12.40 -33.40 8.24
C ASP A 222 -11.76 -32.49 9.28
N SER A 223 -11.21 -31.35 8.83
CA SER A 223 -10.61 -30.34 9.71
C SER A 223 -11.64 -29.74 10.66
N TYR A 224 -12.81 -29.32 10.13
CA TYR A 224 -13.88 -28.75 10.95
C TYR A 224 -14.50 -29.76 11.92
N ALA A 225 -14.59 -31.01 11.54
CA ALA A 225 -15.04 -32.10 12.42
C ALA A 225 -14.12 -32.30 13.65
N LYS A 226 -12.88 -31.78 13.57
CA LYS A 226 -11.87 -31.78 14.64
C LYS A 226 -11.74 -30.40 15.32
N ASP A 227 -12.68 -29.48 15.11
CA ASP A 227 -12.64 -28.09 15.60
C ASP A 227 -11.40 -27.30 15.13
N VAL A 228 -10.81 -27.67 13.99
CA VAL A 228 -9.68 -26.98 13.37
C VAL A 228 -10.19 -26.12 12.22
N THR A 229 -9.97 -24.80 12.33
CA THR A 229 -10.39 -23.81 11.32
C THR A 229 -9.37 -23.69 10.19
N ASP A 230 -9.70 -22.93 9.17
CA ASP A 230 -8.95 -22.77 7.91
C ASP A 230 -7.46 -22.51 8.12
N GLU A 231 -7.11 -21.57 9.01
CA GLU A 231 -5.71 -21.17 9.27
C GLU A 231 -4.82 -22.37 9.63
N PHE A 232 -5.39 -23.37 10.31
CA PHE A 232 -4.67 -24.49 10.93
C PHE A 232 -4.88 -25.82 10.22
N VAL A 233 -5.47 -25.84 9.04
CA VAL A 233 -5.65 -27.07 8.25
C VAL A 233 -4.30 -27.73 8.00
N ILE A 234 -4.17 -28.99 8.41
CA ILE A 234 -2.94 -29.77 8.23
C ILE A 234 -2.67 -29.95 6.74
N PRO A 235 -1.42 -29.74 6.26
CA PRO A 235 -1.07 -29.94 4.87
C PRO A 235 -1.49 -31.33 4.38
N SER A 236 -2.39 -31.38 3.41
CA SER A 236 -3.06 -32.58 2.95
C SER A 236 -2.98 -32.71 1.43
N VAL A 237 -2.92 -33.92 0.95
CA VAL A 237 -2.75 -34.29 -0.44
C VAL A 237 -4.08 -34.75 -1.03
N ILE A 238 -4.42 -34.26 -2.19
CA ILE A 238 -5.60 -34.71 -2.92
C ILE A 238 -5.23 -35.89 -3.80
N VAL A 239 -6.03 -36.94 -3.72
CA VAL A 239 -5.84 -38.20 -4.48
C VAL A 239 -7.04 -38.48 -5.39
N LYS A 240 -6.77 -39.06 -6.55
CA LYS A 240 -7.77 -39.60 -7.47
C LYS A 240 -7.40 -41.05 -7.75
N ASP A 241 -8.35 -41.96 -7.61
CA ASP A 241 -8.13 -43.42 -7.78
C ASP A 241 -6.94 -43.91 -6.95
N GLY A 242 -6.78 -43.41 -5.72
CA GLY A 242 -5.71 -43.76 -4.79
C GLY A 242 -4.32 -43.25 -5.17
N LYS A 243 -4.20 -42.33 -6.12
CA LYS A 243 -2.93 -41.71 -6.52
C LYS A 243 -2.98 -40.21 -6.27
N PRO A 244 -1.89 -39.59 -5.80
CA PRO A 244 -1.79 -38.13 -5.72
C PRO A 244 -2.07 -37.47 -7.06
N VAL A 245 -2.82 -36.37 -7.03
CA VAL A 245 -3.13 -35.58 -8.23
C VAL A 245 -1.86 -35.07 -8.89
N ALA A 246 -0.96 -34.47 -8.10
CA ALA A 246 0.36 -34.03 -8.57
C ALA A 246 1.31 -33.75 -7.42
N LYS A 247 2.59 -33.78 -7.74
CA LYS A 247 3.70 -33.22 -6.96
C LYS A 247 4.61 -32.46 -7.91
N VAL A 248 5.52 -31.65 -7.39
CA VAL A 248 6.52 -30.96 -8.23
C VAL A 248 7.54 -31.96 -8.75
N GLU A 249 7.73 -32.00 -10.05
CA GLU A 249 8.66 -32.89 -10.76
C GLU A 249 9.71 -32.08 -11.55
N ASP A 250 10.69 -32.80 -12.11
CA ASP A 250 11.73 -32.19 -12.93
C ASP A 250 11.14 -31.39 -14.10
N ASN A 251 11.70 -30.23 -14.37
CA ASN A 251 11.30 -29.28 -15.41
C ASN A 251 9.91 -28.63 -15.22
N ASP A 252 9.29 -28.76 -14.08
CA ASP A 252 8.06 -28.03 -13.78
C ASP A 252 8.31 -26.53 -13.58
N ALA A 253 7.25 -25.75 -13.61
CA ALA A 253 7.29 -24.35 -13.22
C ALA A 253 6.37 -24.11 -12.03
N ILE A 254 6.77 -23.20 -11.17
CA ILE A 254 6.01 -22.77 -9.99
C ILE A 254 5.76 -21.27 -10.08
N ILE A 255 4.52 -20.85 -9.88
CA ILE A 255 4.16 -19.45 -9.67
C ILE A 255 3.55 -19.30 -8.28
N PHE A 256 4.22 -18.55 -7.41
CA PHE A 256 3.70 -18.21 -6.08
C PHE A 256 2.95 -16.89 -6.19
N PHE A 257 1.60 -16.92 -6.14
CA PHE A 257 0.77 -15.77 -6.46
C PHE A 257 0.54 -14.79 -5.28
N ASN A 258 1.12 -15.00 -4.11
CA ASN A 258 1.15 -13.98 -3.06
C ASN A 258 1.94 -12.75 -3.52
N PHE A 259 1.43 -11.56 -3.21
CA PHE A 259 2.14 -10.30 -3.50
C PHE A 259 2.79 -9.66 -2.27
N ARG A 260 2.42 -10.06 -1.05
CA ARG A 260 3.08 -9.62 0.17
C ARG A 260 4.19 -10.60 0.57
N PRO A 261 5.43 -10.08 0.73
CA PRO A 261 6.63 -10.93 0.86
C PRO A 261 6.75 -11.72 2.16
N ASP A 262 6.46 -11.09 3.28
CA ASP A 262 6.92 -11.49 4.62
C ASP A 262 6.63 -12.95 5.00
N ARG A 263 5.50 -13.50 4.55
CA ARG A 263 5.10 -14.89 4.79
C ARG A 263 5.34 -15.85 3.62
N ALA A 264 5.90 -15.36 2.51
CA ALA A 264 6.19 -16.18 1.34
C ALA A 264 7.67 -16.59 1.25
N ILE A 265 8.55 -15.89 1.96
CA ILE A 265 10.02 -16.07 1.88
C ILE A 265 10.44 -17.48 2.26
N GLN A 266 9.96 -18.02 3.38
CA GLN A 266 10.47 -19.28 3.92
C GLN A 266 10.16 -20.47 3.03
N LEU A 267 8.91 -20.60 2.57
CA LEU A 267 8.53 -21.67 1.65
C LEU A 267 9.23 -21.51 0.29
N SER A 268 9.36 -20.29 -0.22
CA SER A 268 10.10 -20.02 -1.46
C SER A 268 11.55 -20.47 -1.34
N ASN A 269 12.24 -20.12 -0.26
CA ASN A 269 13.62 -20.56 -0.01
C ASN A 269 13.72 -22.09 0.12
N ALA A 270 12.72 -22.76 0.70
CA ALA A 270 12.69 -24.22 0.76
C ALA A 270 12.73 -24.86 -0.64
N PHE A 271 12.13 -24.22 -1.65
CA PHE A 271 12.20 -24.66 -3.04
C PHE A 271 13.45 -24.20 -3.79
N THR A 272 13.94 -22.99 -3.54
CA THR A 272 14.92 -22.33 -4.41
C THR A 272 16.35 -22.29 -3.86
N ASP A 273 16.52 -22.24 -2.53
CA ASP A 273 17.84 -22.11 -1.92
C ASP A 273 18.70 -23.37 -2.17
N LYS A 274 19.88 -23.15 -2.79
CA LYS A 274 20.84 -24.20 -3.10
C LYS A 274 21.63 -24.68 -1.86
N GLU A 275 21.76 -23.81 -0.86
CA GLU A 275 22.52 -24.04 0.38
C GLU A 275 21.61 -24.32 1.60
N TRP A 276 20.39 -24.77 1.36
CA TRP A 276 19.39 -25.02 2.38
C TRP A 276 19.80 -26.06 3.41
N THR A 277 19.67 -25.71 4.69
CA THR A 277 20.04 -26.60 5.81
C THR A 277 18.98 -26.70 6.91
N ASN A 278 17.85 -25.99 6.77
CA ASN A 278 16.88 -25.90 7.87
C ASN A 278 16.06 -27.17 8.13
N PHE A 279 15.89 -28.01 7.11
CA PHE A 279 15.32 -29.34 7.21
C PHE A 279 15.73 -30.20 6.00
N ASP A 280 15.63 -31.52 6.15
CA ASP A 280 15.85 -32.45 5.04
C ASP A 280 14.70 -32.31 4.01
N ARG A 281 15.04 -31.92 2.79
CA ARG A 281 14.11 -31.75 1.68
C ARG A 281 13.87 -33.03 0.85
N GLY A 282 14.56 -34.12 1.18
CA GLY A 282 14.51 -35.31 0.36
C GLY A 282 15.03 -35.14 -1.06
N ALA A 283 14.55 -35.94 -1.99
CA ALA A 283 14.88 -35.82 -3.41
C ALA A 283 14.20 -34.57 -3.99
N ARG A 284 15.00 -33.66 -4.51
CA ARG A 284 14.51 -32.41 -5.11
C ARG A 284 14.30 -32.59 -6.61
N ALA A 285 13.21 -32.02 -7.09
CA ALA A 285 13.03 -31.79 -8.52
C ALA A 285 14.11 -30.83 -9.06
N THR A 286 14.59 -31.12 -10.26
CA THR A 286 15.63 -30.35 -10.93
C THR A 286 15.07 -29.50 -12.07
N ASN A 287 15.78 -28.44 -12.44
CA ASN A 287 15.36 -27.52 -13.52
C ASN A 287 13.93 -26.96 -13.32
N VAL A 288 13.54 -26.72 -12.08
CA VAL A 288 12.23 -26.10 -11.76
C VAL A 288 12.34 -24.60 -11.93
N LYS A 289 11.46 -24.02 -12.74
CA LYS A 289 11.39 -22.58 -12.89
C LYS A 289 10.49 -21.98 -11.81
N PHE A 290 11.03 -21.09 -10.99
CA PHE A 290 10.29 -20.46 -9.90
C PHE A 290 10.01 -18.98 -10.20
N VAL A 291 8.74 -18.56 -10.08
CA VAL A 291 8.28 -17.19 -10.29
C VAL A 291 7.52 -16.72 -9.05
N THR A 292 7.82 -15.51 -8.59
CA THR A 292 7.08 -14.83 -7.53
C THR A 292 6.34 -13.63 -8.09
N MET A 293 5.17 -13.30 -7.53
CA MET A 293 4.42 -12.13 -7.99
C MET A 293 5.15 -10.83 -7.74
N THR A 294 5.80 -10.69 -6.59
CA THR A 294 6.62 -9.53 -6.22
C THR A 294 7.98 -9.99 -5.75
N LEU A 295 8.91 -9.07 -5.57
CA LEU A 295 10.21 -9.35 -4.97
C LEU A 295 10.03 -9.69 -3.49
N TYR A 296 10.20 -10.96 -3.12
CA TYR A 296 10.05 -11.38 -1.72
C TYR A 296 11.29 -11.05 -0.89
N ASN A 297 12.45 -11.49 -1.36
CA ASN A 297 13.75 -11.20 -0.74
C ASN A 297 14.84 -11.52 -1.76
N PRO A 298 15.99 -10.81 -1.76
CA PRO A 298 17.12 -11.15 -2.62
C PRO A 298 17.67 -12.58 -2.44
N SER A 299 17.37 -13.25 -1.31
CA SER A 299 17.76 -14.66 -1.08
C SER A 299 16.92 -15.67 -1.85
N VAL A 300 15.75 -15.27 -2.37
CA VAL A 300 14.88 -16.15 -3.15
C VAL A 300 15.34 -16.16 -4.60
N ASP A 301 15.83 -17.29 -5.08
CA ASP A 301 16.28 -17.48 -6.48
C ASP A 301 15.05 -17.70 -7.38
N ALA A 302 14.41 -16.60 -7.79
CA ALA A 302 13.18 -16.60 -8.57
C ALA A 302 13.12 -15.43 -9.55
N GLU A 303 12.39 -15.61 -10.65
CA GLU A 303 11.97 -14.49 -11.49
C GLU A 303 10.79 -13.75 -10.83
N VAL A 304 10.72 -12.44 -11.00
CA VAL A 304 9.71 -11.59 -10.37
C VAL A 304 8.77 -11.03 -11.43
N ALA A 305 7.46 -11.35 -11.31
CA ALA A 305 6.45 -10.90 -12.26
C ALA A 305 6.22 -9.38 -12.20
N PHE A 306 6.16 -8.83 -10.98
CA PHE A 306 5.96 -7.41 -10.72
C PHE A 306 7.09 -6.88 -9.83
N PRO A 307 8.28 -6.64 -10.41
CA PRO A 307 9.41 -6.11 -9.65
C PRO A 307 9.10 -4.71 -9.12
N PRO A 308 9.79 -4.27 -8.04
CA PRO A 308 9.68 -2.90 -7.54
C PRO A 308 9.92 -1.88 -8.65
N ILE A 309 9.07 -0.86 -8.73
CA ILE A 309 9.27 0.26 -9.65
C ILE A 309 10.18 1.26 -8.95
N PRO A 310 11.34 1.61 -9.54
CA PRO A 310 12.21 2.62 -8.98
C PRO A 310 11.49 3.97 -8.84
N MET A 311 11.57 4.56 -7.66
CA MET A 311 10.98 5.89 -7.38
C MET A 311 11.99 6.98 -7.71
N THR A 312 12.28 7.15 -9.00
CA THR A 312 13.17 8.20 -9.51
C THR A 312 12.40 9.51 -9.73
N ASN A 313 13.12 10.62 -9.71
CA ASN A 313 12.57 11.96 -9.94
C ASN A 313 11.37 12.29 -9.03
N VAL A 314 11.45 11.88 -7.75
CA VAL A 314 10.53 12.37 -6.72
C VAL A 314 10.80 13.85 -6.43
N LEU A 315 9.86 14.54 -5.82
CA LEU A 315 9.93 15.99 -5.56
C LEU A 315 11.27 16.42 -4.94
N GLY A 316 11.75 15.71 -3.90
CA GLY A 316 13.02 16.01 -3.26
C GLY A 316 14.22 15.92 -4.19
N GLU A 317 14.24 14.93 -5.07
CA GLU A 317 15.29 14.77 -6.08
C GLU A 317 15.25 15.87 -7.14
N VAL A 318 14.05 16.26 -7.60
CA VAL A 318 13.86 17.32 -8.58
C VAL A 318 14.30 18.66 -8.03
N LEU A 319 13.90 19.00 -6.80
CA LEU A 319 14.33 20.22 -6.11
C LEU A 319 15.85 20.27 -5.94
N SER A 320 16.47 19.13 -5.57
CA SER A 320 17.91 19.00 -5.45
C SER A 320 18.63 19.22 -6.79
N LYS A 321 18.15 18.60 -7.88
CA LYS A 321 18.69 18.79 -9.23
C LYS A 321 18.56 20.24 -9.71
N ALA A 322 17.52 20.95 -9.28
CA ALA A 322 17.33 22.38 -9.54
C ALA A 322 18.23 23.29 -8.67
N GLY A 323 18.99 22.73 -7.74
CA GLY A 323 19.85 23.48 -6.83
C GLY A 323 19.12 24.26 -5.75
N LEU A 324 17.88 23.88 -5.44
CA LEU A 324 17.03 24.53 -4.45
C LEU A 324 17.23 23.94 -3.06
N ALA A 325 17.33 24.81 -2.05
CA ALA A 325 17.31 24.40 -0.65
C ALA A 325 15.88 24.05 -0.23
N GLN A 326 15.71 22.89 0.40
CA GLN A 326 14.42 22.40 0.81
C GLN A 326 14.39 22.01 2.30
N LEU A 327 13.27 22.24 2.96
CA LEU A 327 13.04 21.86 4.34
C LEU A 327 11.94 20.81 4.46
N ARG A 328 12.18 19.78 5.26
CA ARG A 328 11.18 18.82 5.74
C ARG A 328 10.98 19.03 7.22
N ILE A 329 9.76 19.28 7.66
CA ILE A 329 9.44 19.54 9.06
C ILE A 329 8.14 18.89 9.49
N ALA A 330 8.19 18.15 10.58
CA ALA A 330 7.04 17.57 11.26
C ALA A 330 7.42 17.16 12.69
N GLU A 331 6.41 16.86 13.50
CA GLU A 331 6.64 16.17 14.77
C GLU A 331 6.79 14.65 14.56
N THR A 332 7.26 13.93 15.59
CA THR A 332 7.70 12.51 15.54
C THR A 332 6.73 11.62 14.78
N GLU A 333 5.44 11.73 15.02
CA GLU A 333 4.41 10.85 14.42
C GLU A 333 4.34 10.95 12.89
N LYS A 334 4.65 12.11 12.34
CA LYS A 334 4.55 12.38 10.89
C LYS A 334 5.89 12.70 10.23
N TYR A 335 7.00 12.61 10.97
CA TYR A 335 8.33 12.85 10.40
C TYR A 335 8.71 11.84 9.29
N PRO A 336 8.46 10.53 9.43
CA PRO A 336 8.70 9.58 8.34
C PRO A 336 7.90 9.90 7.08
N HIS A 337 6.71 10.51 7.23
CA HIS A 337 5.83 10.83 6.10
C HIS A 337 6.42 11.95 5.23
N VAL A 338 6.93 13.02 5.84
CA VAL A 338 7.56 14.12 5.09
C VAL A 338 9.00 13.82 4.65
N THR A 339 9.60 12.72 5.10
CA THR A 339 10.96 12.28 4.75
C THR A 339 10.94 11.00 3.93
N PHE A 340 10.90 9.83 4.57
CA PHE A 340 11.00 8.52 3.93
C PHE A 340 9.94 8.30 2.84
N PHE A 341 8.65 8.45 3.18
CA PHE A 341 7.56 8.21 2.23
C PHE A 341 7.53 9.26 1.11
N MET A 342 7.70 10.54 1.45
CA MET A 342 7.78 11.63 0.47
C MET A 342 8.97 11.47 -0.48
N ASN A 343 10.06 10.85 -0.05
CA ASN A 343 11.25 10.57 -0.85
C ASN A 343 11.20 9.17 -1.54
N GLY A 344 10.01 8.57 -1.64
CA GLY A 344 9.83 7.31 -2.37
C GLY A 344 10.50 6.09 -1.71
N GLY A 345 10.58 6.08 -0.37
CA GLY A 345 11.19 4.99 0.39
C GLY A 345 12.70 5.17 0.63
N ARG A 346 13.25 6.36 0.39
CA ARG A 346 14.65 6.69 0.63
C ARG A 346 14.83 7.37 2.00
N ASN A 347 15.75 6.85 2.82
CA ASN A 347 16.10 7.43 4.12
C ASN A 347 17.11 8.58 4.02
N GLU A 348 18.04 8.49 3.06
CA GLU A 348 19.10 9.47 2.91
C GLU A 348 18.55 10.78 2.36
N GLU A 349 19.08 11.88 2.84
CA GLU A 349 18.76 13.23 2.39
C GLU A 349 19.24 13.44 0.94
N PHE A 350 18.46 14.19 0.17
CA PHE A 350 18.96 14.73 -1.10
C PHE A 350 19.88 15.94 -0.86
N PRO A 351 20.84 16.21 -1.74
CA PRO A 351 21.63 17.45 -1.63
C PRO A 351 20.73 18.68 -1.52
N GLY A 352 20.95 19.51 -0.51
CA GLY A 352 20.11 20.70 -0.22
C GLY A 352 18.84 20.41 0.60
N GLU A 353 18.61 19.17 1.00
CA GLU A 353 17.51 18.80 1.91
C GLU A 353 17.93 18.99 3.36
N ASN A 354 17.16 19.80 4.08
CA ASN A 354 17.29 20.02 5.53
C ASN A 354 16.09 19.39 6.23
N ARG A 355 16.27 18.87 7.41
CA ARG A 355 15.23 18.19 8.20
C ARG A 355 15.13 18.75 9.61
N ILE A 356 13.93 19.04 10.06
CA ILE A 356 13.62 19.42 11.44
C ILE A 356 12.61 18.43 11.99
N LEU A 357 13.03 17.69 13.02
CA LEU A 357 12.18 16.79 13.79
C LEU A 357 11.84 17.45 15.12
N ILE A 358 10.57 17.66 15.39
CA ILE A 358 10.07 18.12 16.69
C ILE A 358 9.52 16.90 17.45
N PRO A 359 9.96 16.64 18.70
CA PRO A 359 9.42 15.52 19.45
C PRO A 359 7.92 15.65 19.72
N SER A 360 7.13 14.61 19.45
CA SER A 360 5.75 14.54 19.89
C SER A 360 5.65 14.42 21.42
N PRO A 361 4.56 14.90 22.05
CA PRO A 361 4.41 14.83 23.49
C PRO A 361 4.29 13.37 23.97
N LYS A 362 4.88 13.08 25.13
CA LYS A 362 4.86 11.75 25.75
C LYS A 362 3.58 11.57 26.57
N VAL A 363 2.46 11.37 25.90
CA VAL A 363 1.16 11.10 26.52
C VAL A 363 0.65 9.73 26.09
N ALA A 364 -0.29 9.14 26.82
CA ALA A 364 -0.83 7.82 26.47
C ALA A 364 -1.66 7.87 25.18
N THR A 365 -2.46 8.92 25.04
CA THR A 365 -3.26 9.20 23.83
C THR A 365 -3.28 10.71 23.60
N TYR A 366 -3.35 11.15 22.34
CA TYR A 366 -3.21 12.57 22.01
C TYR A 366 -4.43 13.44 22.30
N ASP A 367 -5.57 12.86 22.62
CA ASP A 367 -6.74 13.59 23.17
C ASP A 367 -6.43 14.25 24.54
N LEU A 368 -5.43 13.73 25.27
CA LEU A 368 -4.94 14.32 26.52
C LEU A 368 -4.10 15.59 26.31
N LYS A 369 -3.54 15.78 25.11
CA LYS A 369 -2.79 16.96 24.69
C LYS A 369 -3.04 17.26 23.22
N PRO A 370 -4.24 17.80 22.87
CA PRO A 370 -4.66 17.99 21.49
C PRO A 370 -3.78 18.91 20.65
N GLU A 371 -3.16 19.90 21.26
CA GLU A 371 -2.20 20.78 20.59
C GLU A 371 -0.92 20.05 20.16
N MET A 372 -0.64 18.87 20.73
CA MET A 372 0.55 18.06 20.46
C MET A 372 1.81 18.94 20.47
N SER A 373 2.55 19.00 19.36
CA SER A 373 3.73 19.88 19.20
C SER A 373 3.54 20.91 18.08
N ALA A 374 2.28 21.28 17.76
CA ALA A 374 1.98 22.20 16.66
C ALA A 374 2.63 23.58 16.84
N TYR A 375 2.70 24.09 18.08
CA TYR A 375 3.31 25.39 18.38
C TYR A 375 4.82 25.38 18.18
N GLU A 376 5.51 24.33 18.65
CA GLU A 376 6.94 24.15 18.46
C GLU A 376 7.30 23.97 16.97
N VAL A 377 6.48 23.22 16.21
CA VAL A 377 6.62 23.08 14.76
C VAL A 377 6.42 24.42 14.06
N GLY A 378 5.37 25.16 14.42
CA GLY A 378 5.06 26.48 13.87
C GLY A 378 6.18 27.49 14.16
N ASP A 379 6.73 27.50 15.37
CA ASP A 379 7.82 28.38 15.77
C ASP A 379 9.13 28.07 15.03
N ALA A 380 9.48 26.79 14.91
CA ALA A 380 10.68 26.36 14.20
C ALA A 380 10.59 26.73 12.71
N LEU A 381 9.43 26.48 12.08
CA LEU A 381 9.24 26.83 10.68
C LEU A 381 9.22 28.36 10.47
N TYR A 382 8.54 29.11 11.33
CA TYR A 382 8.53 30.57 11.24
C TYR A 382 9.96 31.14 11.26
N ASN A 383 10.80 30.65 12.17
CA ASN A 383 12.19 31.08 12.27
C ASN A 383 12.99 30.76 11.00
N SER A 384 12.79 29.58 10.40
CA SER A 384 13.43 29.20 9.15
C SER A 384 12.98 30.11 7.98
N ILE A 385 11.70 30.49 7.93
CA ILE A 385 11.17 31.41 6.89
C ILE A 385 11.77 32.80 7.01
N ILE A 386 11.78 33.38 8.22
CA ILE A 386 12.28 34.76 8.40
C ILE A 386 13.79 34.86 8.14
N ASN A 387 14.54 33.78 8.34
CA ASN A 387 15.99 33.69 8.10
C ASN A 387 16.35 33.39 6.63
N ASP A 388 15.38 33.28 5.72
CA ASP A 388 15.60 32.99 4.28
C ASP A 388 16.40 31.70 4.03
N GLU A 389 16.16 30.63 4.82
CA GLU A 389 16.98 29.41 4.77
C GLU A 389 16.63 28.53 3.56
N ASN A 390 15.34 28.43 3.20
CA ASN A 390 14.86 27.43 2.22
C ASN A 390 14.04 28.07 1.09
N ASP A 391 14.10 27.48 -0.10
CA ASP A 391 13.30 27.83 -1.27
C ASP A 391 12.00 27.04 -1.32
N ALA A 392 12.04 25.80 -0.86
CA ALA A 392 10.93 24.86 -0.82
C ALA A 392 10.72 24.35 0.60
N ILE A 393 9.49 24.23 1.04
CA ILE A 393 9.14 23.80 2.41
C ILE A 393 8.07 22.70 2.31
N ILE A 394 8.26 21.60 3.04
CA ILE A 394 7.27 20.55 3.21
C ILE A 394 7.00 20.39 4.71
N LEU A 395 5.80 20.76 5.13
CA LEU A 395 5.31 20.73 6.50
C LEU A 395 4.15 19.77 6.64
N ASN A 396 4.12 18.99 7.72
CA ASN A 396 2.95 18.24 8.16
C ASN A 396 2.57 18.64 9.58
N PHE A 397 1.29 19.01 9.78
CA PHE A 397 0.66 19.12 11.10
C PHE A 397 -0.12 17.83 11.39
N ALA A 398 0.33 17.07 12.37
CA ALA A 398 -0.17 15.74 12.71
C ALA A 398 -1.53 15.73 13.41
N ASN A 399 -1.90 16.84 14.04
CA ASN A 399 -2.94 16.92 15.06
C ASN A 399 -4.32 16.43 14.59
N PRO A 400 -4.87 16.84 13.41
CA PRO A 400 -6.23 16.44 13.05
C PRO A 400 -6.36 14.93 12.90
N ASP A 401 -5.33 14.26 12.39
CA ASP A 401 -5.31 12.79 12.25
C ASP A 401 -5.08 12.09 13.60
N MET A 402 -4.01 12.45 14.29
CA MET A 402 -3.59 11.74 15.49
C MET A 402 -4.61 11.87 16.64
N VAL A 403 -5.21 13.04 16.82
CA VAL A 403 -6.27 13.25 17.79
C VAL A 403 -7.60 12.68 17.26
N GLY A 404 -7.85 12.75 15.95
CA GLY A 404 -9.00 12.16 15.28
C GLY A 404 -9.14 10.65 15.56
N HIS A 405 -8.05 9.93 15.60
CA HIS A 405 -8.03 8.50 15.95
C HIS A 405 -8.55 8.17 17.35
N SER A 406 -8.64 9.16 18.25
CA SER A 406 -9.31 8.97 19.57
C SER A 406 -10.83 8.79 19.47
N GLY A 407 -11.45 9.23 18.37
CA GLY A 407 -12.91 9.28 18.24
C GLY A 407 -13.58 10.33 19.13
N MET A 408 -12.80 11.25 19.71
CA MET A 408 -13.30 12.25 20.67
C MET A 408 -13.43 13.62 20.00
N LEU A 409 -14.68 14.08 19.80
CA LEU A 409 -14.99 15.30 19.04
C LEU A 409 -14.33 16.56 19.64
N GLU A 410 -14.52 16.83 20.93
CA GLU A 410 -14.02 18.05 21.59
C GLU A 410 -12.48 18.18 21.57
N PRO A 411 -11.70 17.13 21.91
CA PRO A 411 -10.23 17.18 21.73
C PRO A 411 -9.82 17.42 20.27
N THR A 412 -10.50 16.79 19.31
CA THR A 412 -10.18 16.97 17.89
C THR A 412 -10.47 18.39 17.41
N ILE A 413 -11.55 19.03 17.90
CA ILE A 413 -11.80 20.45 17.64
C ILE A 413 -10.63 21.31 18.14
N LYS A 414 -10.19 21.10 19.38
CA LYS A 414 -9.03 21.83 19.97
C LYS A 414 -7.73 21.58 19.19
N ALA A 415 -7.53 20.37 18.69
CA ALA A 415 -6.40 20.03 17.85
C ALA A 415 -6.38 20.87 16.56
N ILE A 416 -7.52 20.98 15.90
CA ILE A 416 -7.68 21.79 14.68
C ILE A 416 -7.49 23.29 14.97
N GLU A 417 -8.00 23.79 16.08
CA GLU A 417 -7.83 25.20 16.48
C GLU A 417 -6.35 25.54 16.75
N ALA A 418 -5.59 24.65 17.39
CA ALA A 418 -4.16 24.84 17.60
C ALA A 418 -3.38 24.81 16.27
N VAL A 419 -3.77 23.95 15.33
CA VAL A 419 -3.19 23.92 13.98
C VAL A 419 -3.49 25.20 13.24
N ASP A 420 -4.72 25.74 13.31
CA ASP A 420 -5.12 26.96 12.63
C ASP A 420 -4.31 28.18 13.07
N GLU A 421 -4.03 28.33 14.35
CA GLU A 421 -3.17 29.41 14.88
C GLU A 421 -1.76 29.34 14.26
N ASN A 422 -1.18 28.15 14.20
CA ASN A 422 0.16 27.96 13.64
C ASN A 422 0.17 28.04 12.10
N LEU A 423 -0.90 27.59 11.45
CA LEU A 423 -1.10 27.80 10.02
C LEU A 423 -1.10 29.28 9.67
N GLY A 424 -1.84 30.10 10.41
CA GLY A 424 -1.84 31.56 10.23
C GLY A 424 -0.44 32.16 10.33
N LYS A 425 0.29 31.78 11.39
CA LYS A 425 1.66 32.25 11.63
C LYS A 425 2.62 31.95 10.48
N VAL A 426 2.63 30.72 9.97
CA VAL A 426 3.61 30.29 8.96
C VAL A 426 3.21 30.78 7.56
N VAL A 427 1.92 30.74 7.20
CA VAL A 427 1.45 31.18 5.88
C VAL A 427 1.60 32.69 5.73
N ASP A 428 1.26 33.48 6.75
CA ASP A 428 1.44 34.93 6.69
C ASP A 428 2.93 35.31 6.55
N ALA A 429 3.84 34.57 7.21
CA ALA A 429 5.28 34.77 7.04
C ALA A 429 5.73 34.42 5.59
N ILE A 430 5.23 33.34 4.99
CA ILE A 430 5.51 32.97 3.60
C ILE A 430 5.03 34.06 2.65
N LEU A 431 3.80 34.55 2.83
CA LEU A 431 3.21 35.62 2.00
C LEU A 431 3.97 36.93 2.15
N ALA A 432 4.41 37.26 3.37
CA ALA A 432 5.23 38.46 3.62
C ALA A 432 6.59 38.42 2.90
N LYS A 433 7.13 37.25 2.62
CA LYS A 433 8.34 37.04 1.81
C LYS A 433 8.04 36.99 0.29
N GLY A 434 6.80 37.20 -0.14
CA GLY A 434 6.39 37.07 -1.54
C GLY A 434 6.30 35.62 -2.04
N GLY A 435 6.29 34.66 -1.12
CA GLY A 435 6.14 33.24 -1.40
C GLY A 435 4.69 32.79 -1.61
N SER A 436 4.50 31.50 -1.73
CA SER A 436 3.18 30.88 -1.89
C SER A 436 3.09 29.58 -1.09
N ALA A 437 1.88 29.20 -0.69
CA ALA A 437 1.62 27.94 -0.02
C ALA A 437 0.54 27.13 -0.74
N ILE A 438 0.69 25.80 -0.74
CA ILE A 438 -0.35 24.81 -1.09
C ILE A 438 -0.77 24.19 0.23
N ILE A 439 -1.98 24.51 0.70
CA ILE A 439 -2.54 24.04 1.97
C ILE A 439 -3.58 22.98 1.63
N PHE A 440 -3.42 21.76 2.13
CA PHE A 440 -4.33 20.65 1.85
C PHE A 440 -4.20 19.55 2.91
N ALA A 441 -4.98 18.47 2.78
CA ALA A 441 -4.83 17.25 3.58
C ALA A 441 -4.46 16.06 2.71
N ASP A 442 -3.93 15.02 3.32
CA ASP A 442 -3.50 13.79 2.64
C ASP A 442 -4.57 12.69 2.65
N HIS A 443 -5.52 12.75 3.55
CA HIS A 443 -6.74 11.92 3.65
C HIS A 443 -7.75 12.55 4.62
N GLY A 444 -8.94 11.99 4.70
CA GLY A 444 -9.95 12.37 5.70
C GLY A 444 -9.84 11.53 6.98
N ASN A 445 -10.22 12.12 8.10
CA ASN A 445 -10.38 11.51 9.43
C ASN A 445 -11.30 12.38 10.30
N SER A 446 -10.83 13.59 10.66
CA SER A 446 -11.42 14.45 11.69
C SER A 446 -12.73 15.13 11.26
N GLU A 447 -13.13 15.07 10.00
CA GLU A 447 -14.43 15.52 9.52
C GLU A 447 -15.55 14.52 9.85
N THR A 448 -15.18 13.31 10.32
CA THR A 448 -16.14 12.26 10.69
C THR A 448 -15.74 11.63 12.03
N MET A 449 -16.25 12.17 13.12
CA MET A 449 -15.95 11.73 14.49
C MET A 449 -17.01 10.78 15.08
N ILE A 450 -18.15 10.66 14.42
CA ILE A 450 -19.29 9.86 14.88
C ILE A 450 -19.80 9.03 13.70
N THR A 451 -20.02 7.73 13.94
CA THR A 451 -20.63 6.82 12.97
C THR A 451 -22.12 7.10 12.80
N PRO A 452 -22.78 6.61 11.74
CA PRO A 452 -24.23 6.71 11.58
C PRO A 452 -25.03 6.13 12.76
N GLU A 453 -24.47 5.16 13.47
CA GLU A 453 -25.06 4.50 14.65
C GLU A 453 -24.83 5.31 15.94
N GLY A 454 -24.16 6.47 15.88
CA GLY A 454 -23.88 7.34 17.02
C GLY A 454 -22.72 6.91 17.90
N THR A 455 -21.85 6.01 17.42
CA THR A 455 -20.64 5.60 18.13
C THR A 455 -19.41 6.39 17.66
N PRO A 456 -18.32 6.49 18.46
CA PRO A 456 -17.09 7.13 18.02
C PRO A 456 -16.52 6.50 16.73
N HIS A 457 -16.15 7.35 15.78
CA HIS A 457 -15.44 6.94 14.56
C HIS A 457 -13.95 7.24 14.74
N THR A 458 -13.09 6.25 14.51
CA THR A 458 -11.64 6.33 14.74
C THR A 458 -10.80 6.00 13.49
N ALA A 459 -11.44 5.68 12.38
CA ALA A 459 -10.78 5.32 11.14
C ALA A 459 -10.68 6.51 10.18
N HIS A 460 -9.85 6.37 9.15
CA HIS A 460 -9.84 7.29 8.02
C HIS A 460 -11.16 7.21 7.22
N THR A 461 -11.35 8.15 6.32
CA THR A 461 -12.54 8.23 5.45
C THR A 461 -12.15 8.27 3.98
N THR A 462 -13.13 8.15 3.11
CA THR A 462 -12.97 8.25 1.66
C THR A 462 -13.38 9.61 1.10
N VAL A 463 -13.68 10.59 1.96
CA VAL A 463 -14.09 11.92 1.52
C VAL A 463 -12.94 12.65 0.80
N PRO A 464 -13.24 13.59 -0.11
CA PRO A 464 -12.20 14.43 -0.69
C PRO A 464 -11.58 15.34 0.38
N VAL A 465 -10.42 15.87 0.09
CA VAL A 465 -9.71 16.79 0.98
C VAL A 465 -9.66 18.20 0.36
N PRO A 466 -9.70 19.28 1.16
CA PRO A 466 -9.62 20.63 0.61
C PRO A 466 -8.20 20.93 0.12
N VAL A 467 -8.06 21.80 -0.89
CA VAL A 467 -6.79 22.38 -1.31
C VAL A 467 -6.94 23.86 -1.58
N ILE A 468 -6.00 24.65 -1.06
CA ILE A 468 -5.89 26.09 -1.26
C ILE A 468 -4.51 26.39 -1.82
N VAL A 469 -4.42 27.21 -2.88
CA VAL A 469 -3.13 27.71 -3.40
C VAL A 469 -3.08 29.21 -3.18
N THR A 470 -2.18 29.68 -2.31
CA THR A 470 -2.12 31.10 -1.91
C THR A 470 -1.44 32.00 -2.96
N LYS A 471 -1.86 31.86 -4.21
CA LYS A 471 -1.42 32.67 -5.34
C LYS A 471 -2.63 33.37 -5.96
N LYS A 472 -2.63 34.69 -5.97
CA LYS A 472 -3.72 35.50 -6.58
C LYS A 472 -3.65 35.47 -8.10
N GLY A 473 -4.81 35.57 -8.74
CA GLY A 473 -4.91 35.72 -10.20
C GLY A 473 -4.72 34.39 -10.98
N VAL A 474 -4.82 33.25 -10.30
CA VAL A 474 -4.85 31.93 -10.94
C VAL A 474 -6.19 31.26 -10.67
N THR A 475 -6.54 30.27 -11.50
CA THR A 475 -7.70 29.39 -11.33
C THR A 475 -7.17 27.97 -11.08
N LEU A 476 -7.87 27.20 -10.28
CA LEU A 476 -7.54 25.80 -10.04
C LEU A 476 -8.52 24.89 -10.80
N ARG A 477 -7.99 23.89 -11.47
CA ARG A 477 -8.80 22.84 -12.09
C ARG A 477 -9.46 21.96 -11.04
N GLU A 478 -10.65 21.49 -11.32
CA GLU A 478 -11.37 20.51 -10.52
C GLU A 478 -10.90 19.07 -10.80
N GLY A 479 -11.25 18.15 -9.91
CA GLY A 479 -10.98 16.72 -10.06
C GLY A 479 -9.51 16.33 -9.87
N GLY A 480 -8.72 17.20 -9.25
CA GLY A 480 -7.34 16.90 -8.88
C GLY A 480 -7.20 15.78 -7.85
N ARG A 481 -5.98 15.29 -7.72
CA ARG A 481 -5.61 14.23 -6.77
C ARG A 481 -4.29 14.56 -6.07
N LEU A 482 -3.90 13.79 -5.07
CA LEU A 482 -2.66 14.05 -4.30
C LEU A 482 -1.40 14.06 -5.18
N ALA A 483 -1.36 13.27 -6.25
CA ALA A 483 -0.27 13.23 -7.22
C ALA A 483 -0.04 14.56 -7.96
N ASP A 484 -1.00 15.48 -7.94
CA ASP A 484 -0.93 16.78 -8.62
C ASP A 484 -0.24 17.88 -7.78
N VAL A 485 0.00 17.60 -6.49
CA VAL A 485 0.58 18.58 -5.56
C VAL A 485 2.04 18.90 -5.89
N ALA A 486 2.88 17.89 -6.13
CA ALA A 486 4.28 18.13 -6.51
C ALA A 486 4.39 18.90 -7.85
N PRO A 487 3.69 18.53 -8.93
CA PRO A 487 3.63 19.33 -10.15
C PRO A 487 3.21 20.78 -9.92
N THR A 488 2.24 21.03 -9.03
CA THR A 488 1.80 22.38 -8.66
C THR A 488 2.90 23.16 -7.95
N MET A 489 3.62 22.54 -7.02
CA MET A 489 4.76 23.16 -6.35
C MET A 489 5.88 23.51 -7.34
N LEU A 490 6.21 22.62 -8.26
CA LEU A 490 7.22 22.86 -9.30
C LEU A 490 6.81 24.01 -10.23
N ASP A 491 5.52 24.08 -10.58
CA ASP A 491 4.98 25.20 -11.40
C ASP A 491 5.13 26.55 -10.66
N LEU A 492 4.82 26.61 -9.37
CA LEU A 492 5.01 27.80 -8.52
C LEU A 492 6.49 28.19 -8.39
N LEU A 493 7.40 27.24 -8.39
CA LEU A 493 8.86 27.45 -8.32
C LEU A 493 9.50 27.72 -9.70
N ASN A 494 8.73 27.64 -10.80
CA ASN A 494 9.22 27.68 -12.17
C ASN A 494 10.30 26.61 -12.46
N VAL A 495 10.11 25.41 -11.90
CA VAL A 495 10.96 24.23 -12.13
C VAL A 495 10.24 23.30 -13.10
N GLU A 496 10.96 22.78 -14.08
CA GLU A 496 10.40 21.84 -15.05
C GLU A 496 10.00 20.51 -14.39
N LYS A 497 8.80 20.05 -14.69
CA LYS A 497 8.26 18.78 -14.20
C LYS A 497 8.88 17.63 -14.99
N PRO A 498 9.48 16.61 -14.34
CA PRO A 498 10.03 15.44 -15.02
C PRO A 498 8.91 14.58 -15.63
N GLU A 499 9.27 13.80 -16.66
CA GLU A 499 8.32 12.92 -17.37
C GLU A 499 7.70 11.84 -16.47
N GLU A 500 8.43 11.37 -15.48
CA GLU A 500 7.95 10.37 -14.52
C GLU A 500 6.81 10.88 -13.63
N MET A 501 6.69 12.19 -13.43
CA MET A 501 5.55 12.80 -12.76
C MET A 501 4.38 12.89 -13.74
N THR A 502 3.46 11.93 -13.66
CA THR A 502 2.24 11.91 -14.49
C THR A 502 1.12 12.79 -13.95
N GLY A 503 1.25 13.29 -12.71
CA GLY A 503 0.39 14.32 -12.17
C GLY A 503 0.55 15.63 -12.94
N GLU A 504 -0.42 16.53 -12.83
CA GLU A 504 -0.47 17.80 -13.53
C GLU A 504 -0.67 18.94 -12.53
N SER A 505 -0.11 20.10 -12.82
CA SER A 505 -0.36 21.29 -11.99
C SER A 505 -1.87 21.53 -11.82
N LEU A 506 -2.26 21.89 -10.60
CA LEU A 506 -3.64 22.30 -10.32
C LEU A 506 -3.95 23.69 -10.91
N ILE A 507 -2.93 24.48 -11.23
CA ILE A 507 -3.09 25.82 -11.78
C ILE A 507 -3.43 25.71 -13.27
N GLU A 508 -4.60 26.24 -13.65
CA GLU A 508 -4.99 26.37 -15.05
C GLU A 508 -4.12 27.43 -15.74
N LYS A 509 -3.66 27.11 -16.96
CA LYS A 509 -2.83 28.03 -17.80
C LYS A 509 -3.69 28.72 -18.86
#